data_bc030f64757c22d3dec3f25977f154a9
#
_entry.id   bc030f64757c22d3dec3f25977f154a9
#
_cell.length_a   1.000
_cell.length_b   1.000
_cell.length_c   1.000
_cell.angle_alpha   90.00
_cell.angle_beta   90.00
_cell.angle_gamma   90.00
#
_symmetry.space_group_name_H-M   'P 1'
#
loop_
_entity.id
_entity.type
_entity.pdbx_description
1 polymer ?
#
loop_
_entity_poly.entity_id
_entity_poly.type
_entity_poly.pdbx_seq_one_letter_code
_entity_poly.pdbx_strand_id
1 'polypeptide(L)'
;FAVLRDQTGDIQLYFRKDVLSEKEWDLWKLVDMGDILGIEGVVFTTHTGELTVRVHHFTMLSKSLRPLPEKWHGLTDKEQRYRQRYLDLMVNPEVRTTFVKRAAMMAAIRKWYTDHGFLEVETPVLQPLYGGANAKPFTTHFNALDMTMYLRIAPELYLKRLLVGGYERIFEITRNFRNEGMDTRHNPEFTAIETYQAYGDIEDVIK
;
A
#
# COMPACT_ATOMS: atom_id res chain seq x y z
N PHE A 1 2.24 12.37 30.02
CA PHE A 1 1.43 11.49 29.19
C PHE A 1 1.79 11.70 27.72
N ALA A 2 1.72 10.65 26.93
CA ALA A 2 1.85 10.66 25.47
C ALA A 2 0.88 9.64 24.85
N VAL A 3 0.72 9.69 23.55
CA VAL A 3 0.01 8.66 22.78
C VAL A 3 1.01 8.00 21.86
N LEU A 4 1.16 6.68 21.98
CA LEU A 4 1.91 5.85 21.07
C LEU A 4 0.96 5.26 20.04
N ARG A 5 1.36 5.29 18.79
CA ARG A 5 0.60 4.73 17.67
C ARG A 5 1.41 3.67 16.95
N ASP A 6 0.78 2.53 16.68
CA ASP A 6 1.33 1.49 15.82
C ASP A 6 0.31 1.06 14.75
N GLN A 7 0.55 -0.10 14.14
CA GLN A 7 -0.36 -0.65 13.13
C GLN A 7 -1.70 -1.07 13.71
N THR A 8 -1.77 -1.43 14.98
CA THR A 8 -2.97 -1.97 15.65
C THR A 8 -3.87 -0.88 16.21
N GLY A 9 -3.30 0.28 16.55
CA GLY A 9 -4.05 1.42 17.08
C GLY A 9 -3.21 2.36 17.93
N ASP A 10 -3.91 3.12 18.76
CA ASP A 10 -3.34 4.10 19.68
C ASP A 10 -3.42 3.58 21.11
N ILE A 11 -2.39 3.84 21.92
CA ILE A 11 -2.38 3.57 23.34
C ILE A 11 -1.78 4.75 24.10
N GLN A 12 -2.36 5.09 25.24
CA GLN A 12 -1.82 6.12 26.10
C GLN A 12 -0.59 5.58 26.85
N LEU A 13 0.43 6.42 26.98
CA LEU A 13 1.63 6.17 27.77
C LEU A 13 1.65 7.09 28.99
N TYR A 14 2.00 6.52 30.14
CA TYR A 14 2.21 7.25 31.37
C TYR A 14 3.65 7.12 31.85
N PHE A 15 4.39 8.23 31.80
CA PHE A 15 5.77 8.33 32.26
C PHE A 15 5.83 8.96 33.65
N ARG A 16 6.64 8.37 34.52
CA ARG A 16 6.89 8.86 35.87
C ARG A 16 8.39 9.02 36.11
N LYS A 17 8.76 10.17 36.70
CA LYS A 17 10.16 10.49 37.01
C LYS A 17 10.76 9.55 38.06
N ASP A 18 9.95 9.07 39.01
CA ASP A 18 10.36 8.18 40.08
C ASP A 18 10.45 6.70 39.67
N VAL A 19 10.07 6.36 38.43
CA VAL A 19 10.12 5.01 37.88
C VAL A 19 11.24 4.87 36.86
N LEU A 20 11.44 5.88 36.04
CA LEU A 20 12.50 5.90 35.00
C LEU A 20 13.85 6.24 35.62
N SER A 21 14.91 5.74 35.02
CA SER A 21 16.28 6.19 35.34
C SER A 21 16.44 7.68 34.99
N GLU A 22 17.42 8.35 35.61
CA GLU A 22 17.71 9.77 35.33
C GLU A 22 18.01 9.99 33.84
N LYS A 23 18.77 9.09 33.21
CA LYS A 23 19.09 9.12 31.79
C LYS A 23 17.86 9.02 30.91
N GLU A 24 16.96 8.10 31.20
CA GLU A 24 15.71 7.94 30.45
C GLU A 24 14.80 9.15 30.64
N TRP A 25 14.73 9.69 31.87
CA TRP A 25 13.93 10.90 32.12
C TRP A 25 14.46 12.11 31.35
N ASP A 26 15.76 12.27 31.24
CA ASP A 26 16.37 13.36 30.46
C ASP A 26 16.18 13.12 28.96
N LEU A 27 16.29 11.88 28.48
CA LEU A 27 15.98 11.52 27.10
C LEU A 27 14.49 11.77 26.77
N TRP A 28 13.57 11.47 27.70
CA TRP A 28 12.15 11.73 27.53
C TRP A 28 11.83 13.19 27.24
N LYS A 29 12.56 14.13 27.85
CA LYS A 29 12.39 15.57 27.58
C LYS A 29 12.76 15.98 26.16
N LEU A 30 13.50 15.14 25.43
CA LEU A 30 13.92 15.35 24.05
C LEU A 30 13.04 14.61 23.03
N VAL A 31 12.00 13.92 23.50
CA VAL A 31 11.07 13.20 22.64
C VAL A 31 10.09 14.19 22.01
N ASP A 32 9.95 14.11 20.70
CA ASP A 32 9.03 14.90 19.91
C ASP A 32 7.99 14.02 19.17
N MET A 33 6.98 14.66 18.64
CA MET A 33 6.00 13.99 17.78
C MET A 33 6.67 13.45 16.51
N GLY A 34 6.42 12.18 16.23
CA GLY A 34 7.01 11.47 15.08
C GLY A 34 8.23 10.66 15.44
N ASP A 35 8.76 10.75 16.67
CA ASP A 35 9.80 9.85 17.16
C ASP A 35 9.28 8.41 17.25
N ILE A 36 10.15 7.46 16.98
CA ILE A 36 9.83 6.04 17.10
C ILE A 36 10.47 5.51 18.40
N LEU A 37 9.61 4.98 19.26
CA LEU A 37 9.99 4.51 20.59
C LEU A 37 9.69 3.03 20.76
N GLY A 38 10.59 2.32 21.44
CA GLY A 38 10.31 1.01 22.04
C GLY A 38 9.88 1.23 23.49
N ILE A 39 8.76 0.63 23.91
CA ILE A 39 8.17 0.83 25.23
C ILE A 39 8.07 -0.52 25.97
N GLU A 40 8.50 -0.53 27.23
CA GLU A 40 8.29 -1.61 28.16
C GLU A 40 7.53 -1.10 29.39
N GLY A 41 6.46 -1.80 29.77
CA GLY A 41 5.65 -1.36 30.90
C GLY A 41 4.47 -2.27 31.21
N VAL A 42 3.64 -1.84 32.13
CA VAL A 42 2.44 -2.55 32.56
C VAL A 42 1.19 -1.81 32.15
N VAL A 43 0.26 -2.53 31.52
CA VAL A 43 -1.05 -1.99 31.13
C VAL A 43 -1.94 -1.82 32.36
N PHE A 44 -2.61 -0.69 32.45
CA PHE A 44 -3.62 -0.41 33.47
C PHE A 44 -4.71 0.51 32.91
N THR A 45 -5.83 0.61 33.61
CA THR A 45 -6.89 1.55 33.26
C THR A 45 -6.83 2.74 34.20
N THR A 46 -6.87 3.94 33.66
CA THR A 46 -6.91 5.19 34.46
C THR A 46 -8.26 5.35 35.16
N HIS A 47 -8.35 6.29 36.10
CA HIS A 47 -9.62 6.62 36.76
C HIS A 47 -10.70 7.13 35.78
N THR A 48 -10.29 7.67 34.63
CA THR A 48 -11.20 8.13 33.58
C THR A 48 -11.55 7.01 32.57
N GLY A 49 -11.08 5.79 32.79
CA GLY A 49 -11.36 4.64 31.93
C GLY A 49 -10.43 4.46 30.74
N GLU A 50 -9.35 5.25 30.62
CA GLU A 50 -8.41 5.18 29.51
C GLU A 50 -7.40 4.04 29.68
N LEU A 51 -7.27 3.17 28.67
CA LEU A 51 -6.26 2.11 28.65
C LEU A 51 -4.87 2.72 28.46
N THR A 52 -3.97 2.46 29.39
CA THR A 52 -2.68 3.16 29.48
C THR A 52 -1.55 2.19 29.80
N VAL A 53 -0.38 2.39 29.22
CA VAL A 53 0.85 1.71 29.64
C VAL A 53 1.59 2.57 30.65
N ARG A 54 1.79 2.07 31.87
CA ARG A 54 2.75 2.63 32.81
C ARG A 54 4.14 2.22 32.35
N VAL A 55 4.90 3.19 31.83
CA VAL A 55 6.22 2.95 31.26
C VAL A 55 7.25 2.71 32.37
N HIS A 56 7.97 1.60 32.26
CA HIS A 56 9.10 1.25 33.13
C HIS A 56 10.43 1.51 32.45
N HIS A 57 10.50 1.23 31.14
CA HIS A 57 11.65 1.50 30.29
C HIS A 57 11.20 1.94 28.91
N PHE A 58 12.01 2.77 28.26
CA PHE A 58 11.83 3.07 26.87
C PHE A 58 13.16 3.27 26.13
N THR A 59 13.14 3.00 24.83
CA THR A 59 14.29 3.16 23.97
C THR A 59 13.91 4.08 22.80
N MET A 60 14.74 5.09 22.53
CA MET A 60 14.65 5.88 21.31
C MET A 60 15.15 5.04 20.14
N LEU A 61 14.25 4.57 19.29
CA LEU A 61 14.59 3.76 18.12
C LEU A 61 14.96 4.61 16.92
N SER A 62 14.26 5.73 16.73
CA SER A 62 14.57 6.69 15.68
C SER A 62 14.05 8.09 16.06
N LYS A 63 14.88 9.11 15.80
CA LYS A 63 14.54 10.53 16.02
C LYS A 63 13.94 11.13 14.75
N SER A 64 12.79 11.76 14.86
CA SER A 64 12.22 12.61 13.81
C SER A 64 12.95 13.94 13.75
N LEU A 65 13.73 14.14 12.69
CA LEU A 65 14.53 15.39 12.52
C LEU A 65 13.72 16.53 11.89
N ARG A 66 12.52 16.25 11.41
CA ARG A 66 11.61 17.24 10.83
C ARG A 66 10.26 17.18 11.55
N PRO A 67 9.66 18.34 11.87
CA PRO A 67 8.34 18.35 12.48
C PRO A 67 7.32 17.73 11.55
N LEU A 68 6.35 17.02 12.15
CA LEU A 68 5.18 16.55 11.41
C LEU A 68 4.29 17.74 11.02
N PRO A 69 3.49 17.63 9.95
CA PRO A 69 2.42 18.58 9.65
C PRO A 69 1.51 18.79 10.87
N GLU A 70 0.91 19.97 10.99
CA GLU A 70 0.11 20.35 12.16
C GLU A 70 -0.95 19.31 12.53
N LYS A 71 -1.01 19.00 13.84
CA LYS A 71 -1.88 17.96 14.41
C LYS A 71 -3.39 18.23 14.19
N TRP A 72 -3.80 19.49 14.14
CA TRP A 72 -5.22 19.87 14.16
C TRP A 72 -5.91 19.82 12.80
N HIS A 73 -5.19 19.99 11.71
CA HIS A 73 -5.75 20.03 10.37
C HIS A 73 -5.25 18.87 9.50
N GLY A 74 -4.30 18.04 10.01
CA GLY A 74 -3.67 16.99 9.23
C GLY A 74 -2.95 17.57 8.00
N LEU A 75 -2.67 16.70 7.03
CA LEU A 75 -2.15 17.10 5.74
C LEU A 75 -3.33 17.23 4.76
N THR A 76 -3.73 18.47 4.43
CA THR A 76 -4.90 18.77 3.60
C THR A 76 -4.58 18.93 2.12
N ASP A 77 -3.38 19.41 1.79
CA ASP A 77 -2.94 19.58 0.40
C ASP A 77 -2.87 18.23 -0.33
N LYS A 78 -3.67 18.09 -1.40
CA LYS A 78 -3.81 16.83 -2.15
C LYS A 78 -2.52 16.38 -2.81
N GLU A 79 -1.76 17.31 -3.40
CA GLU A 79 -0.50 16.99 -4.07
C GLU A 79 0.53 16.51 -3.06
N GLN A 80 0.64 17.18 -1.94
CA GLN A 80 1.55 16.76 -0.87
C GLN A 80 1.14 15.40 -0.30
N ARG A 81 -0.14 15.13 -0.10
CA ARG A 81 -0.66 13.81 0.34
C ARG A 81 -0.28 12.68 -0.62
N TYR A 82 -0.34 12.92 -1.91
CA TYR A 82 0.06 11.93 -2.91
C TYR A 82 1.57 11.76 -3.00
N ARG A 83 2.34 12.85 -2.97
CA ARG A 83 3.81 12.80 -3.09
C ARG A 83 4.50 12.32 -1.82
N GLN A 84 3.94 12.64 -0.66
CA GLN A 84 4.47 12.27 0.65
C GLN A 84 3.47 11.37 1.39
N ARG A 85 3.11 10.25 0.77
CA ARG A 85 2.13 9.32 1.31
C ARG A 85 2.45 8.85 2.73
N TYR A 86 3.71 8.71 3.08
CA TYR A 86 4.15 8.36 4.43
C TYR A 86 3.72 9.39 5.47
N LEU A 87 3.79 10.68 5.17
CA LEU A 87 3.27 11.73 6.07
C LEU A 87 1.75 11.68 6.17
N ASP A 88 1.06 11.51 5.04
CA ASP A 88 -0.39 11.36 5.00
C ASP A 88 -0.86 10.19 5.88
N LEU A 89 -0.17 9.05 5.84
CA LEU A 89 -0.44 7.89 6.71
C LEU A 89 -0.17 8.14 8.19
N MET A 90 0.79 9.02 8.51
CA MET A 90 1.12 9.37 9.90
C MET A 90 0.08 10.31 10.53
N VAL A 91 -0.42 11.29 9.76
CA VAL A 91 -1.26 12.36 10.30
C VAL A 91 -2.75 12.21 10.01
N ASN A 92 -3.12 11.40 9.01
CA ASN A 92 -4.51 11.12 8.60
C ASN A 92 -4.85 9.62 8.79
N PRO A 93 -5.31 9.20 9.97
CA PRO A 93 -5.51 7.78 10.30
C PRO A 93 -6.48 7.05 9.36
N GLU A 94 -7.49 7.74 8.84
CA GLU A 94 -8.49 7.20 7.91
C GLU A 94 -7.89 6.72 6.58
N VAL A 95 -6.76 7.30 6.17
CA VAL A 95 -6.03 6.90 4.95
C VAL A 95 -5.54 5.46 5.04
N ARG A 96 -5.04 5.05 6.21
CA ARG A 96 -4.60 3.68 6.47
C ARG A 96 -5.74 2.68 6.21
N THR A 97 -6.95 2.99 6.69
CA THR A 97 -8.13 2.15 6.49
C THR A 97 -8.42 1.93 5.00
N THR A 98 -8.24 2.94 4.17
CA THR A 98 -8.44 2.82 2.71
C THR A 98 -7.49 1.78 2.10
N PHE A 99 -6.21 1.81 2.48
CA PHE A 99 -5.23 0.85 1.96
C PHE A 99 -5.45 -0.57 2.50
N VAL A 100 -5.84 -0.72 3.76
CA VAL A 100 -6.20 -2.02 4.34
C VAL A 100 -7.41 -2.61 3.61
N LYS A 101 -8.47 -1.82 3.38
CA LYS A 101 -9.65 -2.25 2.61
C LYS A 101 -9.28 -2.63 1.17
N ARG A 102 -8.42 -1.86 0.52
CA ARG A 102 -7.92 -2.21 -0.82
C ARG A 102 -7.20 -3.55 -0.83
N ALA A 103 -6.31 -3.80 0.13
CA ALA A 103 -5.59 -5.07 0.23
C ALA A 103 -6.55 -6.26 0.45
N ALA A 104 -7.53 -6.09 1.35
CA ALA A 104 -8.57 -7.10 1.61
C ALA A 104 -9.43 -7.37 0.36
N MET A 105 -9.82 -6.34 -0.38
CA MET A 105 -10.56 -6.48 -1.64
C MET A 105 -9.76 -7.27 -2.68
N MET A 106 -8.48 -6.95 -2.87
CA MET A 106 -7.62 -7.67 -3.81
C MET A 106 -7.45 -9.15 -3.41
N ALA A 107 -7.31 -9.43 -2.12
CA ALA A 107 -7.23 -10.79 -1.61
C ALA A 107 -8.56 -11.57 -1.85
N ALA A 108 -9.70 -10.93 -1.64
CA ALA A 108 -11.01 -11.53 -1.87
C ALA A 108 -11.24 -11.84 -3.36
N ILE A 109 -10.87 -10.92 -4.26
CA ILE A 109 -10.96 -11.13 -5.72
C ILE A 109 -10.09 -12.34 -6.13
N ARG A 110 -8.83 -12.38 -5.69
CA ARG A 110 -7.91 -13.47 -5.98
C ARG A 110 -8.46 -14.81 -5.51
N LYS A 111 -8.95 -14.84 -4.26
CA LYS A 111 -9.55 -16.03 -3.68
C LYS A 111 -10.76 -16.50 -4.49
N TRP A 112 -11.64 -15.60 -4.90
CA TRP A 112 -12.83 -15.95 -5.69
C TRP A 112 -12.45 -16.64 -7.01
N TYR A 113 -11.53 -16.05 -7.78
CA TYR A 113 -11.08 -16.63 -9.06
C TYR A 113 -10.43 -18.01 -8.85
N THR A 114 -9.55 -18.12 -7.85
CA THR A 114 -8.89 -19.41 -7.54
C THR A 114 -9.90 -20.47 -7.13
N ASP A 115 -10.87 -20.16 -6.29
CA ASP A 115 -11.93 -21.08 -5.86
C ASP A 115 -12.83 -21.50 -7.02
N HIS A 116 -12.93 -20.70 -8.09
CA HIS A 116 -13.70 -21.01 -9.31
C HIS A 116 -12.85 -21.66 -10.42
N GLY A 117 -11.66 -22.12 -10.09
CA GLY A 117 -10.81 -22.88 -11.00
C GLY A 117 -10.03 -22.04 -12.00
N PHE A 118 -9.89 -20.74 -11.78
CA PHE A 118 -9.00 -19.91 -12.57
C PHE A 118 -7.57 -20.00 -12.02
N LEU A 119 -6.61 -20.14 -12.91
CA LEU A 119 -5.18 -20.08 -12.60
C LEU A 119 -4.72 -18.62 -12.66
N GLU A 120 -4.08 -18.12 -11.60
CA GLU A 120 -3.39 -16.83 -11.62
C GLU A 120 -2.08 -16.98 -12.42
N VAL A 121 -1.86 -16.10 -13.37
CA VAL A 121 -0.67 -16.08 -14.20
C VAL A 121 -0.01 -14.70 -14.18
N GLU A 122 1.27 -14.66 -14.55
CA GLU A 122 2.03 -13.42 -14.77
C GLU A 122 2.55 -13.41 -16.19
N THR A 123 2.31 -12.31 -16.91
CA THR A 123 2.79 -12.10 -18.26
C THR A 123 3.80 -10.95 -18.34
N PRO A 124 4.65 -10.87 -19.39
CA PRO A 124 5.69 -9.87 -19.47
C PRO A 124 5.18 -8.43 -19.40
N VAL A 125 5.81 -7.62 -18.54
CA VAL A 125 5.60 -6.16 -18.48
C VAL A 125 6.33 -5.47 -19.64
N LEU A 126 7.57 -5.88 -19.94
CA LEU A 126 8.34 -5.41 -21.08
C LEU A 126 7.99 -6.25 -22.30
N GLN A 127 7.54 -5.59 -23.35
CA GLN A 127 7.05 -6.26 -24.55
C GLN A 127 7.74 -5.69 -25.80
N PRO A 128 8.15 -6.53 -26.77
CA PRO A 128 8.69 -6.05 -28.05
C PRO A 128 7.63 -5.43 -28.96
N LEU A 129 6.37 -5.82 -28.76
CA LEU A 129 5.20 -5.26 -29.44
C LEU A 129 4.12 -4.98 -28.41
N TYR A 130 3.59 -3.77 -28.40
CA TYR A 130 2.45 -3.42 -27.55
C TYR A 130 1.14 -3.69 -28.28
N GLY A 131 0.08 -3.94 -27.52
CA GLY A 131 -1.27 -4.20 -28.07
C GLY A 131 -2.27 -4.59 -26.99
N GLY A 132 -3.48 -4.98 -27.41
CA GLY A 132 -4.58 -5.35 -26.51
C GLY A 132 -5.40 -4.15 -26.02
N ALA A 133 -5.04 -2.92 -26.39
CA ALA A 133 -5.80 -1.71 -26.10
C ALA A 133 -5.45 -0.62 -27.10
N ASN A 134 -6.31 0.40 -27.19
CA ASN A 134 -6.00 1.60 -27.96
C ASN A 134 -5.42 2.66 -27.00
N ALA A 135 -4.12 2.60 -26.77
CA ALA A 135 -3.40 3.49 -25.87
C ALA A 135 -1.96 3.71 -26.32
N LYS A 136 -1.37 4.84 -25.90
CA LYS A 136 0.02 5.16 -26.20
C LYS A 136 0.94 4.50 -25.16
N PRO A 137 1.95 3.69 -25.57
CA PRO A 137 2.86 3.03 -24.64
C PRO A 137 3.95 3.99 -24.13
N PHE A 138 4.54 3.65 -22.97
CA PHE A 138 5.89 4.09 -22.63
C PHE A 138 6.91 3.23 -23.37
N THR A 139 7.97 3.87 -23.86
CA THR A 139 9.06 3.20 -24.58
C THR A 139 10.32 3.16 -23.72
N THR A 140 11.12 2.11 -23.89
CA THR A 140 12.45 1.99 -23.28
C THR A 140 13.39 1.27 -24.25
N HIS A 141 14.69 1.32 -23.95
CA HIS A 141 15.71 0.62 -24.73
C HIS A 141 16.23 -0.59 -23.97
N PHE A 142 16.28 -1.75 -24.64
CA PHE A 142 16.85 -2.97 -24.09
C PHE A 142 18.30 -3.09 -24.55
N ASN A 143 19.25 -2.72 -23.69
CA ASN A 143 20.66 -2.61 -24.03
C ASN A 143 21.28 -3.91 -24.55
N ALA A 144 20.93 -5.05 -23.96
CA ALA A 144 21.53 -6.34 -24.31
C ALA A 144 21.19 -6.80 -25.76
N LEU A 145 20.04 -6.39 -26.28
CA LEU A 145 19.59 -6.76 -27.64
C LEU A 145 19.53 -5.55 -28.58
N ASP A 146 19.96 -4.37 -28.11
CA ASP A 146 19.93 -3.11 -28.87
C ASP A 146 18.59 -2.86 -29.57
N MET A 147 17.49 -2.98 -28.81
CA MET A 147 16.15 -2.88 -29.39
C MET A 147 15.22 -2.03 -28.52
N THR A 148 14.22 -1.43 -29.17
CA THR A 148 13.13 -0.73 -28.45
C THR A 148 12.16 -1.75 -27.86
N MET A 149 11.81 -1.53 -26.59
CA MET A 149 10.80 -2.25 -25.86
C MET A 149 9.72 -1.28 -25.35
N TYR A 150 8.57 -1.83 -25.01
CA TYR A 150 7.42 -1.09 -24.53
C TYR A 150 6.97 -1.61 -23.17
N LEU A 151 6.57 -0.71 -22.28
CA LEU A 151 5.79 -1.11 -21.12
C LEU A 151 4.37 -1.45 -21.58
N ARG A 152 3.84 -2.58 -21.14
CA ARG A 152 2.53 -3.07 -21.58
C ARG A 152 1.41 -2.07 -21.33
N ILE A 153 0.52 -1.93 -22.27
CA ILE A 153 -0.74 -1.17 -22.15
C ILE A 153 -1.91 -2.07 -21.74
N ALA A 154 -1.79 -3.38 -21.95
CA ALA A 154 -2.69 -4.46 -21.56
C ALA A 154 -1.96 -5.82 -21.60
N PRO A 155 -2.38 -6.82 -20.81
CA PRO A 155 -1.84 -8.20 -20.86
C PRO A 155 -2.49 -9.07 -21.95
N GLU A 156 -3.55 -8.62 -22.61
CA GLU A 156 -4.46 -9.36 -23.49
C GLU A 156 -3.76 -10.33 -24.42
N LEU A 157 -2.78 -9.86 -25.19
CA LEU A 157 -2.14 -10.68 -26.24
C LEU A 157 -1.39 -11.88 -25.66
N TYR A 158 -0.80 -11.73 -24.48
CA TYR A 158 -0.11 -12.83 -23.79
C TYR A 158 -1.09 -13.78 -23.11
N LEU A 159 -2.16 -13.27 -22.52
CA LEU A 159 -3.21 -14.12 -21.94
C LEU A 159 -3.88 -14.98 -23.00
N LYS A 160 -4.17 -14.43 -24.18
CA LYS A 160 -4.68 -15.20 -25.32
C LYS A 160 -3.71 -16.29 -25.81
N ARG A 161 -2.40 -16.04 -25.77
CA ARG A 161 -1.39 -17.06 -26.09
C ARG A 161 -1.39 -18.21 -25.08
N LEU A 162 -1.65 -17.92 -23.80
CA LEU A 162 -1.76 -18.95 -22.76
C LEU A 162 -2.99 -19.83 -22.97
N LEU A 163 -4.13 -19.27 -23.45
CA LEU A 163 -5.28 -20.08 -23.87
C LEU A 163 -4.95 -20.99 -25.04
N VAL A 164 -4.26 -20.48 -26.05
CA VAL A 164 -3.77 -21.29 -27.18
C VAL A 164 -2.80 -22.38 -26.68
N GLY A 165 -2.02 -22.10 -25.64
CA GLY A 165 -1.14 -23.06 -24.97
C GLY A 165 -1.84 -24.13 -24.14
N GLY A 166 -3.18 -24.08 -24.03
CA GLY A 166 -3.99 -25.11 -23.39
C GLY A 166 -4.51 -24.79 -21.98
N TYR A 167 -4.27 -23.59 -21.44
CA TYR A 167 -4.94 -23.16 -20.22
C TYR A 167 -6.38 -22.75 -20.52
N GLU A 168 -7.35 -23.32 -19.80
CA GLU A 168 -8.76 -23.05 -20.07
C GLU A 168 -9.33 -21.86 -19.30
N ARG A 169 -8.83 -21.58 -18.09
CA ARG A 169 -9.27 -20.50 -17.22
C ARG A 169 -8.07 -19.83 -16.56
N ILE A 170 -7.84 -18.58 -16.89
CA ILE A 170 -6.72 -17.80 -16.35
C ILE A 170 -7.16 -16.40 -15.97
N PHE A 171 -6.45 -15.80 -15.02
CA PHE A 171 -6.56 -14.39 -14.70
C PHE A 171 -5.21 -13.80 -14.35
N GLU A 172 -5.06 -12.51 -14.53
CA GLU A 172 -3.90 -11.74 -14.08
C GLU A 172 -4.35 -10.45 -13.39
N ILE A 173 -3.84 -10.22 -12.18
CA ILE A 173 -3.95 -8.93 -11.51
C ILE A 173 -2.67 -8.16 -11.84
N THR A 174 -2.80 -7.17 -12.70
CA THR A 174 -1.68 -6.61 -13.45
C THR A 174 -1.52 -5.10 -13.30
N ARG A 175 -0.30 -4.61 -13.52
CA ARG A 175 0.00 -3.20 -13.77
C ARG A 175 0.06 -2.93 -15.25
N ASN A 176 -0.74 -1.97 -15.70
CA ASN A 176 -0.72 -1.45 -17.06
C ASN A 176 -0.21 -0.01 -17.07
N PHE A 177 0.40 0.38 -18.19
CA PHE A 177 1.08 1.65 -18.37
C PHE A 177 0.56 2.33 -19.63
N ARG A 178 0.01 3.54 -19.51
CA ARG A 178 -0.49 4.32 -20.64
C ARG A 178 0.08 5.72 -20.60
N ASN A 179 0.87 6.08 -21.62
CA ASN A 179 1.55 7.37 -21.72
C ASN A 179 0.65 8.40 -22.39
N GLU A 180 -0.42 8.75 -21.66
CA GLU A 180 -1.45 9.69 -22.11
C GLU A 180 -1.65 10.79 -21.07
N GLY A 181 -2.75 11.54 -21.15
CA GLY A 181 -3.11 12.55 -20.16
C GLY A 181 -3.35 11.95 -18.77
N MET A 182 -3.18 12.77 -17.74
CA MET A 182 -3.39 12.42 -16.35
C MET A 182 -4.49 13.31 -15.76
N ASP A 183 -5.44 12.71 -15.05
CA ASP A 183 -6.47 13.40 -14.29
C ASP A 183 -6.79 12.67 -12.99
N THR A 184 -7.85 13.06 -12.29
CA THR A 184 -8.25 12.45 -11.00
C THR A 184 -8.70 10.99 -11.10
N ARG A 185 -8.96 10.47 -12.30
CA ARG A 185 -9.43 9.11 -12.57
C ARG A 185 -8.47 8.29 -13.41
N HIS A 186 -7.56 8.94 -14.12
CA HIS A 186 -6.63 8.32 -15.05
C HIS A 186 -5.19 8.57 -14.59
N ASN A 187 -4.51 7.52 -14.19
CA ASN A 187 -3.09 7.52 -13.89
C ASN A 187 -2.33 6.83 -15.03
N PRO A 188 -1.08 7.25 -15.31
CA PRO A 188 -0.25 6.60 -16.33
C PRO A 188 0.11 5.16 -15.97
N GLU A 189 0.05 4.81 -14.70
CA GLU A 189 0.24 3.46 -14.15
C GLU A 189 -0.98 3.10 -13.30
N PHE A 190 -1.63 1.97 -13.59
CA PHE A 190 -2.81 1.53 -12.85
C PHE A 190 -2.90 0.01 -12.74
N THR A 191 -3.61 -0.46 -11.73
CA THR A 191 -3.90 -1.88 -11.54
C THR A 191 -5.20 -2.24 -12.26
N ALA A 192 -5.17 -3.32 -13.03
CA ALA A 192 -6.34 -3.94 -13.65
C ALA A 192 -6.38 -5.44 -13.32
N ILE A 193 -7.51 -6.05 -13.52
CA ILE A 193 -7.66 -7.50 -13.58
C ILE A 193 -8.20 -7.84 -14.96
N GLU A 194 -7.59 -8.83 -15.59
CA GLU A 194 -8.14 -9.42 -16.83
C GLU A 194 -8.29 -10.92 -16.64
N THR A 195 -9.37 -11.46 -17.16
CA THR A 195 -9.76 -12.85 -17.04
C THR A 195 -10.10 -13.42 -18.40
N TYR A 196 -9.70 -14.64 -18.64
CA TYR A 196 -9.95 -15.32 -19.93
C TYR A 196 -10.40 -16.74 -19.64
N GLN A 197 -11.45 -17.15 -20.35
CA GLN A 197 -11.99 -18.50 -20.30
C GLN A 197 -12.16 -19.03 -21.74
N ALA A 198 -11.63 -20.22 -21.98
CA ALA A 198 -11.86 -20.95 -23.23
C ALA A 198 -13.25 -21.63 -23.20
N TYR A 199 -13.80 -21.87 -24.39
CA TYR A 199 -15.07 -22.60 -24.58
C TYR A 199 -16.30 -21.99 -23.90
N GLY A 200 -16.22 -20.74 -23.48
CA GLY A 200 -17.32 -19.98 -22.88
C GLY A 200 -17.80 -18.86 -23.79
N ASP A 201 -19.03 -18.43 -23.58
CA ASP A 201 -19.60 -17.26 -24.21
C ASP A 201 -19.92 -16.16 -23.18
N ILE A 202 -20.60 -15.10 -23.59
CA ILE A 202 -20.93 -13.98 -22.72
C ILE A 202 -21.82 -14.38 -21.52
N GLU A 203 -22.69 -15.36 -21.70
CA GLU A 203 -23.59 -15.84 -20.64
C GLU A 203 -22.80 -16.59 -19.55
N ASP A 204 -21.71 -17.25 -19.90
CA ASP A 204 -20.81 -17.92 -18.95
C ASP A 204 -20.01 -16.93 -18.12
N VAL A 205 -19.72 -15.74 -18.68
CA VAL A 205 -18.99 -14.67 -17.97
C VAL A 205 -19.93 -13.89 -17.03
N ILE A 206 -21.23 -13.82 -17.34
CA ILE A 206 -22.23 -13.09 -16.53
C ILE A 206 -22.67 -13.88 -15.29
N LYS A 207 -22.65 -15.21 -15.34
CA LYS A 207 -22.99 -16.10 -14.21
C LYS A 207 -21.94 -16.09 -13.11
#